data_1bd52a67f1d58a3b12e2c25e802b392a
#
_entry.id   1bd52a67f1d58a3b12e2c25e802b392a
#
_cell.length_a   1.000
_cell.length_b   1.000
_cell.length_c   1.000
_cell.angle_alpha   90.00
_cell.angle_beta   90.00
_cell.angle_gamma   90.00
#
_symmetry.space_group_name_H-M   'P 1'
#
loop_
_entity.id
_entity.type
_entity.pdbx_description
1 polymer ?
#
loop_
_entity_poly.entity_id
_entity_poly.type
_entity_poly.pdbx_seq_one_letter_code
_entity_poly.pdbx_strand_id
1 'polypeptide(L)' 'NHGVDRYEPGTAYGHIAIAVDDVADTCARIRAAGGAVTREPGPVKGGSTVIAFVEDPDRYKIELIQRPAG' A
#
# COMPACT_ATOMS: atom_id res chain seq x y z
N ASN A 1 1.84 -12.45 -9.27
CA ASN A 1 1.57 -12.33 -9.06
C ASN A 1 0.99 -12.40 -8.83
N HIS A 2 0.78 -12.38 -8.78
CA HIS A 2 0.26 -12.20 -8.60
C HIS A 2 -0.30 -11.70 -8.06
N GLY A 3 -0.54 -11.87 -7.72
CA GLY A 3 -0.98 -11.16 -7.24
C GLY A 3 -1.20 -9.98 -7.50
N VAL A 4 -0.85 -9.53 -7.56
CA VAL A 4 -0.96 -8.50 -7.97
C VAL A 4 -0.41 -7.97 -8.42
N ASP A 5 -0.25 -7.92 -8.31
CA ASP A 5 0.24 -7.59 -8.70
C ASP A 5 0.50 -6.95 -9.68
N ARG A 6 0.32 -6.31 -10.00
CA ARG A 6 0.56 -5.58 -10.95
C ARG A 6 0.78 -4.30 -10.60
N TYR A 7 1.67 -3.66 -11.02
CA TYR A 7 1.76 -2.30 -10.80
C TYR A 7 1.60 -1.59 -12.11
N GLU A 8 1.38 -0.30 -12.04
CA GLU A 8 1.12 0.50 -13.19
C GLU A 8 2.39 0.98 -13.80
N PRO A 9 2.71 0.59 -15.00
CA PRO A 9 3.94 1.06 -15.62
C PRO A 9 3.99 2.57 -15.77
N GLY A 10 2.85 3.17 -15.98
CA GLY A 10 2.81 4.62 -16.20
C GLY A 10 3.12 5.42 -14.97
N THR A 11 3.09 4.80 -13.80
CA THR A 11 3.37 5.51 -12.57
C THR A 11 4.62 5.00 -11.92
N ALA A 12 5.50 4.47 -12.70
CA ALA A 12 6.58 3.69 -12.18
C ALA A 12 7.79 4.47 -11.77
N TYR A 13 7.66 5.58 -11.21
CA TYR A 13 8.83 6.29 -10.74
C TYR A 13 9.17 5.88 -9.32
N GLY A 14 9.44 4.60 -9.13
CA GLY A 14 9.75 4.09 -7.83
C GLY A 14 8.52 3.87 -6.98
N HIS A 15 7.40 3.68 -7.62
CA HIS A 15 6.12 3.56 -6.95
C HIS A 15 5.52 2.21 -7.28
N ILE A 16 5.23 1.44 -6.28
CA ILE A 16 4.67 0.10 -6.41
C ILE A 16 3.33 0.06 -5.72
N ALA A 17 2.34 -0.58 -6.33
CA ALA A 17 1.05 -0.80 -5.70
C ALA A 17 0.93 -2.28 -5.35
N ILE A 18 0.55 -2.58 -4.13
CA ILE A 18 0.46 -3.93 -3.61
C ILE A 18 -0.90 -4.14 -2.97
N ALA A 19 -1.57 -5.22 -3.34
CA ALA A 19 -2.82 -5.59 -2.69
C ALA A 19 -2.52 -6.42 -1.44
N VAL A 20 -3.16 -6.07 -0.34
CA VAL A 20 -2.98 -6.76 0.93
C VAL A 20 -4.33 -7.03 1.55
N ASP A 21 -4.38 -7.95 2.50
CA ASP A 21 -5.61 -8.31 3.16
C ASP A 21 -6.04 -7.27 4.19
N ASP A 22 -5.09 -6.66 4.86
CA ASP A 22 -5.38 -5.72 5.94
C ASP A 22 -4.35 -4.59 5.87
N VAL A 23 -4.77 -3.46 5.34
CA VAL A 23 -3.87 -2.32 5.15
C VAL A 23 -3.37 -1.79 6.49
N ALA A 24 -4.24 -1.72 7.50
CA ALA A 24 -3.82 -1.19 8.80
C ALA A 24 -2.75 -2.08 9.44
N ASP A 25 -2.91 -3.38 9.35
CA ASP A 25 -1.92 -4.30 9.88
C ASP A 25 -0.60 -4.17 9.12
N THR A 26 -0.68 -4.08 7.80
CA THR A 26 0.52 -3.95 6.99
C THR A 26 1.27 -2.66 7.33
N CYS A 27 0.56 -1.57 7.55
CA CYS A 27 1.18 -0.33 7.96
C CYS A 27 1.91 -0.48 9.30
N ALA A 28 1.29 -1.19 10.24
CA ALA A 28 1.92 -1.41 11.54
C ALA A 28 3.21 -2.22 11.40
N ARG A 29 3.20 -3.22 10.53
CA ARG A 29 4.39 -4.02 10.29
C ARG A 29 5.50 -3.20 9.65
N ILE A 30 5.14 -2.32 8.73
CA ILE A 30 6.11 -1.48 8.07
C ILE A 30 6.74 -0.51 9.06
N ARG A 31 5.94 0.09 9.94
CA ARG A 31 6.49 0.94 10.99
C ARG A 31 7.44 0.17 11.88
N ALA A 32 7.07 -1.05 12.26
CA ALA A 32 7.90 -1.87 13.13
C ALA A 32 9.22 -2.22 12.46
N ALA A 33 9.25 -2.29 11.14
CA ALA A 33 10.45 -2.62 10.40
C ALA A 33 11.31 -1.40 10.04
N GLY A 34 10.90 -0.22 10.50
CA GLY A 34 11.68 0.97 10.25
C GLY A 34 11.22 1.83 9.08
N GLY A 35 10.12 1.45 8.46
CA GLY A 35 9.53 2.26 7.40
C GLY A 35 8.65 3.35 7.94
N ALA A 36 8.02 4.09 7.05
CA ALA A 36 7.15 5.20 7.43
C ALA A 36 5.81 5.08 6.72
N VAL A 37 4.77 5.54 7.39
CA VAL A 37 3.44 5.62 6.79
C VAL A 37 3.24 7.08 6.41
N THR A 38 3.16 7.36 5.12
CA THR A 38 3.04 8.72 4.64
C THR A 38 1.59 9.13 4.43
N ARG A 39 0.69 8.16 4.29
CA ARG A 39 -0.73 8.40 4.32
C ARG A 39 -1.38 7.28 5.09
N GLU A 40 -2.07 7.61 6.17
CA GLU A 40 -2.71 6.61 7.02
C GLU A 40 -3.80 5.87 6.28
N PRO A 41 -4.11 4.64 6.68
CA PRO A 41 -5.19 3.88 6.05
C PRO A 41 -6.50 4.64 6.06
N GLY A 42 -7.17 4.62 4.92
CA GLY A 42 -8.46 5.27 4.80
C GLY A 42 -9.04 4.98 3.44
N PRO A 43 -10.33 5.27 3.25
CA PRO A 43 -10.97 4.98 1.98
C PRO A 43 -10.49 5.91 0.88
N VAL A 44 -10.51 5.41 -0.35
CA VAL A 44 -10.25 6.27 -1.49
C VAL A 44 -11.41 7.24 -1.65
N LYS A 45 -11.12 8.37 -2.26
CA LYS A 45 -12.14 9.36 -2.49
C LYS A 45 -13.23 8.77 -3.39
N GLY A 46 -14.45 8.83 -2.92
CA GLY A 46 -15.59 8.34 -3.68
C GLY A 46 -15.78 6.85 -3.65
N GLY A 47 -15.02 6.14 -2.82
CA GLY A 47 -15.14 4.70 -2.75
C GLY A 47 -14.98 4.18 -1.35
N SER A 48 -15.01 2.87 -1.21
CA SER A 48 -14.86 2.22 0.09
C SER A 48 -13.58 1.41 0.20
N THR A 49 -12.79 1.35 -0.85
CA THR A 49 -11.53 0.61 -0.80
C THR A 49 -10.55 1.34 0.09
N VAL A 50 -9.96 0.63 1.02
CA VAL A 50 -8.99 1.23 1.94
C VAL A 50 -7.62 1.19 1.31
N ILE A 51 -6.93 2.31 1.32
CA ILE A 51 -5.57 2.40 0.83
C ILE A 51 -4.70 3.11 1.85
N ALA A 52 -3.40 2.98 1.69
CA ALA A 52 -2.43 3.73 2.45
C ALA A 52 -1.18 3.90 1.61
N PHE A 53 -0.39 4.90 1.92
CA PHE A 53 0.92 5.06 1.30
C PHE A 53 1.99 4.93 2.36
N VAL A 54 3.02 4.17 2.03
CA VAL A 54 4.11 3.92 2.96
C VAL A 54 5.44 4.04 2.23
N GLU A 55 6.51 4.18 3.00
CA GLU A 55 7.86 4.09 2.48
C GLU A 55 8.58 3.03 3.28
N ASP A 56 9.30 2.14 2.60
CA ASP A 56 10.09 1.15 3.30
C ASP A 56 11.38 1.81 3.80
N PRO A 57 12.21 1.09 4.56
CA PRO A 57 13.44 1.69 5.09
C PRO A 57 14.39 2.20 4.00
N ASP A 58 14.28 1.66 2.80
CA ASP A 58 15.09 2.11 1.67
C ASP A 58 14.44 3.26 0.92
N ARG A 59 13.35 3.78 1.42
CA ARG A 59 12.65 4.91 0.86
C ARG A 59 11.88 4.64 -0.42
N TYR A 60 11.58 3.39 -0.70
CA TYR A 60 10.68 3.08 -1.81
C TYR A 60 9.26 3.40 -1.40
N LYS A 61 8.54 4.02 -2.31
CA LYS A 61 7.15 4.39 -2.07
C LYS A 61 6.23 3.27 -2.51
N ILE A 62 5.33 2.90 -1.62
CA ILE A 62 4.43 1.77 -1.85
C ILE A 62 3.02 2.21 -1.54
N GLU A 63 2.11 1.92 -2.46
CA GLU A 63 0.69 2.10 -2.22
C GLU A 63 0.11 0.76 -1.80
N LEU A 64 -0.53 0.72 -0.64
CA LEU A 64 -1.18 -0.49 -0.14
C LEU A 64 -2.66 -0.39 -0.44
N ILE A 65 -3.20 -1.44 -1.01
CA ILE A 65 -4.61 -1.47 -1.41
C ILE A 65 -5.24 -2.68 -0.76
N GLN A 66 -6.31 -2.48 0.00
CA GLN A 66 -6.94 -3.58 0.69
C GLN A 66 -7.81 -4.37 -0.26
N ARG A 67 -7.59 -5.68 -0.30
CA ARG A 67 -8.40 -6.55 -1.11
C ARG A 67 -9.81 -6.60 -0.57
N PRO A 68 -10.79 -6.78 -1.43
CA PRO A 68 -12.14 -6.98 -0.96
C PRO A 68 -12.22 -8.26 -0.12
N ALA A 69 -13.01 -8.23 0.91
CA ALA A 69 -13.26 -9.41 1.73
C ALA A 69 -14.08 -10.41 0.94
N GLY A 70 -13.83 -11.65 1.16
CA GLY A 70 -14.59 -12.67 0.52
C GLY A 70 -13.96 -13.21 -0.71
#